data_27cd0bf962f469241c4ca174230b00f6
#
_entry.id   27cd0bf962f469241c4ca174230b00f6
#
_cell.length_a   1.000
_cell.length_b   1.000
_cell.length_c   1.000
_cell.angle_alpha   90.00
_cell.angle_beta   90.00
_cell.angle_gamma   90.00
#
_symmetry.space_group_name_H-M   'P 1'
#
loop_
_entity.id
_entity.type
_entity.pdbx_description
1 polymer ?
#
loop_
_entity_poly.entity_id
_entity_poly.type
_entity_poly.pdbx_seq_one_letter_code
_entity_poly.pdbx_strand_id
1 'polypeptide(L)'
;LKNFDNTRVYPNDNNNKWIDHLAKKKYFSFLIDEKYGGIKLSTNELSNLLTKIASVDPALGVVTMVPNSLGPGELLTKYGTEEQKDYYLPKLAYGSMIPCFGLTGPNNGSDATGSIDTGKVVERDGKKMIKVNLNKRYITLAPVANLLGIAFRLEDPDNLLGKSGVTVALVERNHPGLIQNTHHNPMNAGFPNGTIKGEFYID
;
A
#
# COMPACT_ATOMS: atom_id res chain seq x y z
N LEU A 1 -21.07 -12.82 3.34
CA LEU A 1 -20.86 -12.19 4.65
C LEU A 1 -21.24 -13.11 5.83
N LYS A 2 -22.20 -14.05 5.68
CA LYS A 2 -22.62 -14.96 6.77
C LYS A 2 -21.52 -15.90 7.31
N ASN A 3 -20.40 -16.03 6.63
CA ASN A 3 -19.28 -16.90 7.02
C ASN A 3 -18.01 -16.10 7.32
N PHE A 4 -18.12 -14.81 7.56
CA PHE A 4 -16.99 -13.97 7.91
C PHE A 4 -16.75 -14.06 9.41
N ASP A 5 -15.72 -14.78 9.80
CA ASP A 5 -15.27 -14.87 11.19
C ASP A 5 -14.13 -13.86 11.40
N ASN A 6 -14.50 -12.68 11.91
CA ASN A 6 -13.58 -11.60 12.18
C ASN A 6 -12.58 -11.88 13.32
N THR A 7 -12.79 -12.97 14.08
CA THR A 7 -11.88 -13.37 15.17
C THR A 7 -10.62 -14.05 14.65
N ARG A 8 -10.56 -14.43 13.37
CA ARG A 8 -9.51 -15.26 12.78
C ARG A 8 -8.62 -14.60 11.74
N VAL A 9 -8.61 -13.30 11.65
CA VAL A 9 -7.63 -12.60 10.81
C VAL A 9 -6.30 -12.52 11.54
N TYR A 10 -5.61 -13.66 11.63
CA TYR A 10 -4.27 -13.71 12.17
C TYR A 10 -3.25 -13.46 11.07
N PRO A 11 -2.36 -12.51 11.29
CA PRO A 11 -1.40 -12.04 10.29
C PRO A 11 -0.34 -13.07 9.87
N ASN A 12 -0.14 -14.12 10.63
CA ASN A 12 0.86 -15.15 10.34
C ASN A 12 0.35 -16.32 9.49
N ASP A 13 -0.93 -16.33 9.19
CA ASP A 13 -1.48 -17.35 8.32
C ASP A 13 -1.41 -16.84 6.87
N ASN A 14 -0.43 -17.36 6.10
CA ASN A 14 -0.32 -17.09 4.66
C ASN A 14 -1.56 -17.54 3.87
N ASN A 15 -2.58 -18.00 4.55
CA ASN A 15 -3.82 -18.56 4.03
C ASN A 15 -4.98 -17.58 4.18
N ASN A 16 -4.76 -16.33 3.79
CA ASN A 16 -5.81 -15.29 3.81
C ASN A 16 -6.85 -15.50 2.70
N LYS A 17 -7.50 -16.68 2.70
CA LYS A 17 -8.50 -17.06 1.68
C LYS A 17 -9.62 -16.03 1.49
N TRP A 18 -9.96 -15.29 2.52
CA TRP A 18 -10.97 -14.24 2.46
C TRP A 18 -10.47 -13.00 1.70
N ILE A 19 -9.19 -12.64 1.83
CA ILE A 19 -8.58 -11.54 1.05
C ILE A 19 -8.55 -11.92 -0.43
N ASP A 20 -8.13 -13.15 -0.74
CA ASP A 20 -8.17 -13.67 -2.11
C ASP A 20 -9.59 -13.68 -2.67
N HIS A 21 -10.59 -13.99 -1.83
CA HIS A 21 -11.99 -13.93 -2.23
C HIS A 21 -12.44 -12.50 -2.56
N LEU A 22 -12.07 -11.53 -1.72
CA LEU A 22 -12.36 -10.12 -1.99
C LEU A 22 -11.69 -9.63 -3.27
N ALA A 23 -10.42 -9.99 -3.46
CA ALA A 23 -9.67 -9.68 -4.67
C ALA A 23 -10.36 -10.21 -5.93
N LYS A 24 -10.71 -11.50 -5.96
CA LYS A 24 -11.46 -12.14 -7.06
C LYS A 24 -12.83 -11.50 -7.31
N LYS A 25 -13.45 -10.93 -6.29
CA LYS A 25 -14.72 -10.19 -6.38
C LYS A 25 -14.54 -8.69 -6.68
N LYS A 26 -13.32 -8.27 -7.05
CA LYS A 26 -12.96 -6.90 -7.43
C LYS A 26 -13.13 -5.84 -6.32
N TYR A 27 -13.08 -6.23 -5.05
CA TYR A 27 -13.20 -5.30 -3.93
C TYR A 27 -12.02 -4.30 -3.84
N PHE A 28 -10.92 -4.57 -4.52
CA PHE A 28 -9.72 -3.71 -4.52
C PHE A 28 -9.59 -2.86 -5.78
N SER A 29 -10.62 -2.83 -6.64
CA SER A 29 -10.55 -2.19 -7.94
C SER A 29 -11.64 -1.13 -8.19
N PHE A 30 -12.28 -0.65 -7.15
CA PHE A 30 -13.44 0.24 -7.30
C PHE A 30 -13.08 1.58 -7.95
N LEU A 31 -11.87 2.11 -7.73
CA LEU A 31 -11.40 3.36 -8.33
C LEU A 31 -10.57 3.16 -9.61
N ILE A 32 -10.18 1.93 -9.92
CA ILE A 32 -9.38 1.65 -11.12
C ILE A 32 -10.27 1.74 -12.36
N ASP A 33 -9.73 2.35 -13.42
CA ASP A 33 -10.44 2.51 -14.69
C ASP A 33 -10.77 1.15 -15.35
N GLU A 34 -11.89 1.11 -16.05
CA GLU A 34 -12.38 -0.08 -16.75
C GLU A 34 -11.37 -0.60 -17.79
N LYS A 35 -10.61 0.29 -18.43
CA LYS A 35 -9.56 -0.10 -19.38
C LYS A 35 -8.50 -1.00 -18.76
N TYR A 36 -8.31 -0.94 -17.44
CA TYR A 36 -7.42 -1.80 -16.66
C TYR A 36 -8.14 -2.94 -15.93
N GLY A 37 -9.42 -3.13 -16.21
CA GLY A 37 -10.25 -4.17 -15.58
C GLY A 37 -10.88 -3.76 -14.24
N GLY A 38 -10.81 -2.49 -13.87
CA GLY A 38 -11.46 -1.92 -12.69
C GLY A 38 -12.96 -1.72 -12.84
N ILE A 39 -13.60 -1.09 -11.87
CA ILE A 39 -15.04 -0.79 -11.84
C ILE A 39 -15.30 0.69 -12.08
N LYS A 40 -14.34 1.56 -11.75
CA LYS A 40 -14.41 3.02 -11.95
C LYS A 40 -15.62 3.68 -11.27
N LEU A 41 -15.85 3.35 -10.01
CA LEU A 41 -16.89 4.04 -9.23
C LEU A 41 -16.55 5.52 -9.03
N SER A 42 -17.58 6.35 -9.03
CA SER A 42 -17.45 7.71 -8.54
C SER A 42 -17.20 7.72 -7.02
N THR A 43 -16.67 8.82 -6.51
CA THR A 43 -16.43 8.98 -5.05
C THR A 43 -17.71 8.79 -4.23
N ASN A 44 -18.86 9.23 -4.75
CA ASN A 44 -20.14 9.08 -4.06
C ASN A 44 -20.60 7.62 -4.01
N GLU A 45 -20.48 6.89 -5.12
CA GLU A 45 -20.81 5.46 -5.18
C GLU A 45 -19.89 4.66 -4.24
N LEU A 46 -18.58 4.94 -4.27
CA LEU A 46 -17.62 4.31 -3.37
C LEU A 46 -17.97 4.59 -1.90
N SER A 47 -18.26 5.84 -1.54
CA SER A 47 -18.64 6.22 -0.17
C SER A 47 -19.88 5.47 0.30
N ASN A 48 -20.91 5.40 -0.53
CA ASN A 48 -22.13 4.68 -0.22
C ASN A 48 -21.89 3.16 -0.05
N LEU A 49 -21.05 2.58 -0.90
CA LEU A 49 -20.69 1.17 -0.83
C LEU A 49 -19.90 0.87 0.44
N LEU A 50 -18.89 1.67 0.75
CA LEU A 50 -18.08 1.51 1.96
C LEU A 50 -18.91 1.67 3.24
N THR A 51 -19.85 2.61 3.26
CA THR A 51 -20.80 2.77 4.39
C THR A 51 -21.60 1.50 4.63
N LYS A 52 -22.13 0.89 3.56
CA LYS A 52 -22.88 -0.38 3.66
C LYS A 52 -22.00 -1.55 4.12
N ILE A 53 -20.77 -1.63 3.63
CA ILE A 53 -19.83 -2.68 4.03
C ILE A 53 -19.46 -2.51 5.51
N ALA A 54 -19.07 -1.31 5.91
CA ALA A 54 -18.63 -1.01 7.26
C ALA A 54 -19.76 -1.12 8.30
N SER A 55 -21.03 -0.91 7.92
CA SER A 55 -22.18 -1.11 8.79
C SER A 55 -22.41 -2.59 9.15
N VAL A 56 -21.88 -3.51 8.36
CA VAL A 56 -21.97 -4.96 8.60
C VAL A 56 -20.71 -5.45 9.32
N ASP A 57 -19.55 -5.03 8.84
CA ASP A 57 -18.25 -5.41 9.40
C ASP A 57 -17.23 -4.26 9.20
N PRO A 58 -16.84 -3.56 10.29
CA PRO A 58 -15.86 -2.48 10.20
C PRO A 58 -14.48 -2.92 9.71
N ALA A 59 -14.04 -4.14 10.03
CA ALA A 59 -12.74 -4.65 9.57
C ALA A 59 -12.75 -4.87 8.05
N LEU A 60 -13.84 -5.42 7.52
CA LEU A 60 -14.05 -5.55 6.08
C LEU A 60 -14.12 -4.17 5.40
N GLY A 61 -14.76 -3.21 6.05
CA GLY A 61 -14.78 -1.82 5.60
C GLY A 61 -13.37 -1.25 5.43
N VAL A 62 -12.52 -1.40 6.43
CA VAL A 62 -11.12 -0.94 6.39
C VAL A 62 -10.32 -1.64 5.29
N VAL A 63 -10.41 -2.96 5.20
CA VAL A 63 -9.68 -3.75 4.19
C VAL A 63 -10.09 -3.38 2.77
N THR A 64 -11.35 -3.06 2.56
CA THR A 64 -11.87 -2.61 1.24
C THR A 64 -11.50 -1.15 0.96
N MET A 65 -11.56 -0.29 1.98
CA MET A 65 -11.31 1.14 1.84
C MET A 65 -9.86 1.45 1.42
N VAL A 66 -8.88 0.79 2.05
CA VAL A 66 -7.47 1.14 1.87
C VAL A 66 -6.99 0.99 0.42
N PRO A 67 -7.25 -0.12 -0.30
CA PRO A 67 -6.91 -0.23 -1.72
C PRO A 67 -7.66 0.78 -2.61
N ASN A 68 -8.82 1.24 -2.17
CA ASN A 68 -9.71 2.14 -2.91
C ASN A 68 -9.67 3.60 -2.39
N SER A 69 -8.59 4.00 -1.77
CA SER A 69 -8.41 5.38 -1.31
C SER A 69 -6.97 5.83 -1.56
N LEU A 70 -6.25 6.20 -0.51
CA LEU A 70 -4.85 6.59 -0.61
C LEU A 70 -3.96 5.36 -0.72
N GLY A 71 -3.53 5.02 -1.93
CA GLY A 71 -2.67 3.87 -2.14
C GLY A 71 -2.08 3.82 -3.55
N PRO A 72 -1.32 2.76 -3.86
CA PRO A 72 -0.67 2.60 -5.15
C PRO A 72 -1.60 2.76 -6.36
N GLY A 73 -2.84 2.27 -6.28
CA GLY A 73 -3.79 2.36 -7.39
C GLY A 73 -4.15 3.80 -7.76
N GLU A 74 -4.49 4.63 -6.79
CA GLU A 74 -4.81 6.05 -7.03
C GLU A 74 -3.58 6.85 -7.48
N LEU A 75 -2.44 6.64 -6.81
CA LEU A 75 -1.20 7.35 -7.13
C LEU A 75 -0.72 7.00 -8.54
N LEU A 76 -0.77 5.72 -8.93
CA LEU A 76 -0.47 5.29 -10.29
C LEU A 76 -1.38 5.95 -11.32
N THR A 77 -2.69 5.97 -11.06
CA THR A 77 -3.65 6.59 -11.98
C THR A 77 -3.34 8.07 -12.22
N LYS A 78 -2.91 8.79 -11.18
CA LYS A 78 -2.64 10.23 -11.26
C LYS A 78 -1.24 10.58 -11.76
N TYR A 79 -0.22 9.82 -11.31
CA TYR A 79 1.18 10.20 -11.45
C TYR A 79 2.07 9.15 -12.11
N GLY A 80 1.58 7.95 -12.31
CA GLY A 80 2.33 6.87 -12.94
C GLY A 80 2.60 7.14 -14.42
N THR A 81 3.72 6.59 -14.93
CA THR A 81 3.94 6.52 -16.38
C THR A 81 2.95 5.53 -17.00
N GLU A 82 2.77 5.57 -18.32
CA GLU A 82 1.86 4.63 -18.97
C GLU A 82 2.36 3.18 -18.81
N GLU A 83 3.68 2.95 -18.85
CA GLU A 83 4.27 1.63 -18.59
C GLU A 83 3.95 1.13 -17.16
N GLN A 84 4.03 2.01 -16.16
CA GLN A 84 3.69 1.66 -14.79
C GLN A 84 2.19 1.38 -14.65
N LYS A 85 1.33 2.17 -15.27
CA LYS A 85 -0.12 1.96 -15.26
C LYS A 85 -0.48 0.63 -15.92
N ASP A 86 0.05 0.35 -17.10
CA ASP A 86 -0.23 -0.87 -17.87
C ASP A 86 0.28 -2.13 -17.14
N TYR A 87 1.36 -2.01 -16.37
CA TYR A 87 1.90 -3.13 -15.61
C TYR A 87 1.17 -3.38 -14.29
N TYR A 88 0.91 -2.35 -13.50
CA TYR A 88 0.40 -2.50 -12.13
C TYR A 88 -1.13 -2.46 -12.03
N LEU A 89 -1.81 -1.56 -12.74
CA LEU A 89 -3.24 -1.36 -12.57
C LEU A 89 -4.08 -2.61 -12.89
N PRO A 90 -3.80 -3.39 -13.96
CA PRO A 90 -4.51 -4.64 -14.18
C PRO A 90 -4.30 -5.65 -13.05
N LYS A 91 -3.08 -5.76 -12.52
CA LYS A 91 -2.78 -6.68 -11.42
C LYS A 91 -3.51 -6.32 -10.13
N LEU A 92 -3.62 -5.02 -9.83
CA LEU A 92 -4.42 -4.50 -8.73
C LEU A 92 -5.92 -4.76 -8.96
N ALA A 93 -6.40 -4.50 -10.18
CA ALA A 93 -7.82 -4.68 -10.52
C ALA A 93 -8.27 -6.14 -10.43
N TYR A 94 -7.43 -7.08 -10.85
CA TYR A 94 -7.72 -8.52 -10.76
C TYR A 94 -7.32 -9.14 -9.41
N GLY A 95 -6.71 -8.36 -8.51
CA GLY A 95 -6.34 -8.79 -7.19
C GLY A 95 -5.16 -9.76 -7.14
N SER A 96 -4.38 -9.88 -8.21
CA SER A 96 -3.09 -10.59 -8.18
C SER A 96 -2.01 -9.81 -7.44
N MET A 97 -2.20 -8.50 -7.30
CA MET A 97 -1.46 -7.64 -6.39
C MET A 97 -2.39 -7.00 -5.36
N ILE A 98 -2.00 -7.09 -4.09
CA ILE A 98 -2.69 -6.47 -2.96
C ILE A 98 -1.82 -5.32 -2.49
N PRO A 99 -2.32 -4.07 -2.53
CA PRO A 99 -1.53 -2.91 -2.17
C PRO A 99 -1.57 -2.62 -0.68
N CYS A 100 -0.52 -1.95 -0.18
CA CYS A 100 -0.57 -1.17 1.05
C CYS A 100 0.12 0.17 0.83
N PHE A 101 -0.10 1.12 1.76
CA PHE A 101 0.53 2.44 1.70
C PHE A 101 1.30 2.74 2.99
N GLY A 102 2.62 2.69 2.91
CA GLY A 102 3.54 2.91 4.01
C GLY A 102 3.92 4.39 4.16
N LEU A 103 3.13 5.15 4.91
CA LEU A 103 3.42 6.54 5.24
C LEU A 103 3.82 6.68 6.71
N THR A 104 2.97 6.23 7.62
CA THR A 104 3.12 6.39 9.07
C THR A 104 4.33 5.64 9.63
N GLY A 105 5.06 6.28 10.50
CA GLY A 105 6.20 5.71 11.23
C GLY A 105 6.14 6.03 12.73
N PRO A 106 7.16 5.68 13.50
CA PRO A 106 7.20 5.95 14.94
C PRO A 106 7.11 7.43 15.31
N ASN A 107 7.65 8.30 14.45
CA ASN A 107 7.80 9.73 14.71
C ASN A 107 6.89 10.61 13.85
N ASN A 108 6.06 10.03 13.00
CA ASN A 108 5.11 10.75 12.16
C ASN A 108 3.73 10.07 12.18
N GLY A 109 2.74 10.83 12.59
CA GLY A 109 1.34 10.42 12.63
C GLY A 109 0.49 11.49 11.96
N SER A 110 -0.17 12.36 12.76
CA SER A 110 -0.97 13.47 12.23
C SER A 110 -0.14 14.49 11.44
N ASP A 111 1.09 14.76 11.87
CA ASP A 111 2.09 15.41 11.02
C ASP A 111 2.73 14.37 10.09
N ALA A 112 2.04 14.05 9.02
CA ALA A 112 2.37 12.93 8.15
C ALA A 112 3.74 13.06 7.47
N THR A 113 4.23 14.26 7.26
CA THR A 113 5.47 14.53 6.52
C THR A 113 6.58 15.19 7.35
N GLY A 114 6.31 15.54 8.61
CA GLY A 114 7.26 16.26 9.47
C GLY A 114 8.51 15.46 9.82
N SER A 115 8.34 14.20 10.19
CA SER A 115 9.44 13.29 10.55
C SER A 115 9.33 11.97 9.78
N ILE A 116 9.14 12.06 8.47
CA ILE A 116 9.05 10.91 7.59
C ILE A 116 10.44 10.29 7.36
N ASP A 117 10.50 8.99 7.10
CA ASP A 117 11.74 8.30 6.71
C ASP A 117 12.37 8.92 5.47
N THR A 118 13.65 8.70 5.28
CA THR A 118 14.43 9.32 4.19
C THR A 118 14.92 8.30 3.17
N GLY A 119 15.04 8.76 1.94
CA GLY A 119 15.73 8.09 0.84
C GLY A 119 16.76 9.03 0.25
N LYS A 120 18.04 8.60 0.22
CA LYS A 120 19.14 9.41 -0.29
C LYS A 120 19.52 8.95 -1.69
N VAL A 121 19.59 9.88 -2.62
CA VAL A 121 20.14 9.60 -3.96
C VAL A 121 21.63 9.36 -3.85
N VAL A 122 22.10 8.27 -4.43
CA VAL A 122 23.52 7.86 -4.43
C VAL A 122 23.89 7.29 -5.80
N GLU A 123 25.15 7.36 -6.13
CA GLU A 123 25.71 6.62 -7.26
C GLU A 123 26.26 5.29 -6.74
N ARG A 124 25.86 4.20 -7.39
CA ARG A 124 26.31 2.85 -7.07
C ARG A 124 26.50 2.06 -8.37
N ASP A 125 27.69 1.50 -8.56
CA ASP A 125 28.02 0.70 -9.73
C ASP A 125 27.73 1.43 -11.07
N GLY A 126 27.96 2.76 -11.10
CA GLY A 126 27.72 3.62 -12.25
C GLY A 126 26.22 3.92 -12.52
N LYS A 127 25.33 3.57 -11.59
CA LYS A 127 23.89 3.86 -11.67
C LYS A 127 23.46 4.79 -10.55
N LYS A 128 22.52 5.66 -10.87
CA LYS A 128 21.83 6.47 -9.84
C LYS A 128 20.78 5.60 -9.17
N MET A 129 20.85 5.49 -7.87
CA MET A 129 19.91 4.70 -7.05
C MET A 129 19.44 5.52 -5.85
N ILE A 130 18.37 5.12 -5.24
CA ILE A 130 17.90 5.71 -3.99
C ILE A 130 18.15 4.71 -2.87
N LYS A 131 19.02 5.04 -1.93
CA LYS A 131 19.21 4.28 -0.68
C LYS A 131 18.11 4.70 0.29
N VAL A 132 17.20 3.79 0.59
CA VAL A 132 16.04 4.03 1.47
C VAL A 132 16.28 3.36 2.81
N ASN A 133 15.95 4.07 3.90
CA ASN A 133 15.93 3.52 5.26
C ASN A 133 14.53 3.74 5.84
N LEU A 134 13.82 2.65 6.11
CA LEU A 134 12.41 2.66 6.49
C LEU A 134 12.17 2.07 7.88
N ASN A 135 11.26 2.73 8.60
CA ASN A 135 10.67 2.21 9.82
C ASN A 135 9.18 2.58 9.88
N LYS A 136 8.37 1.88 9.13
CA LYS A 136 6.92 2.10 9.07
C LYS A 136 6.18 1.21 10.06
N ARG A 137 5.11 1.74 10.66
CA ARG A 137 4.23 0.99 11.56
C ARG A 137 2.78 1.39 11.39
N TYR A 138 1.88 0.54 11.88
CA TYR A 138 0.44 0.69 11.72
C TYR A 138 -0.01 0.75 10.27
N ILE A 139 0.69 0.01 9.39
CA ILE A 139 0.38 -0.01 7.98
C ILE A 139 -0.68 -1.05 7.70
N THR A 140 -1.86 -0.59 7.33
CA THR A 140 -2.99 -1.44 6.97
C THR A 140 -2.64 -2.25 5.72
N LEU A 141 -2.97 -3.53 5.75
CA LEU A 141 -2.65 -4.57 4.76
C LEU A 141 -1.16 -4.92 4.64
N ALA A 142 -0.21 -4.27 5.34
CA ALA A 142 1.21 -4.61 5.22
C ALA A 142 1.53 -6.11 5.38
N PRO A 143 0.92 -6.87 6.31
CA PRO A 143 1.22 -8.30 6.44
C PRO A 143 0.88 -9.14 5.20
N VAL A 144 -0.07 -8.72 4.40
CA VAL A 144 -0.60 -9.46 3.23
C VAL A 144 -0.27 -8.81 1.89
N ALA A 145 0.08 -7.53 1.89
CA ALA A 145 0.40 -6.79 0.67
C ALA A 145 1.61 -7.38 -0.05
N ASN A 146 1.54 -7.40 -1.37
CA ASN A 146 2.65 -7.76 -2.26
C ASN A 146 3.07 -6.60 -3.19
N LEU A 147 2.36 -5.48 -3.15
CA LEU A 147 2.78 -4.19 -3.72
C LEU A 147 2.72 -3.11 -2.64
N LEU A 148 3.85 -2.53 -2.32
CA LEU A 148 3.99 -1.51 -1.29
C LEU A 148 4.23 -0.14 -1.93
N GLY A 149 3.32 0.79 -1.72
CA GLY A 149 3.56 2.21 -1.94
C GLY A 149 4.22 2.78 -0.70
N ILE A 150 5.48 3.17 -0.79
CA ILE A 150 6.27 3.61 0.37
C ILE A 150 6.60 5.08 0.21
N ALA A 151 6.10 5.89 1.14
CA ALA A 151 6.38 7.32 1.17
C ALA A 151 7.62 7.62 2.03
N PHE A 152 8.51 8.45 1.52
CA PHE A 152 9.71 8.94 2.21
C PHE A 152 10.10 10.32 1.68
N ARG A 153 10.99 11.01 2.40
CA ARG A 153 11.61 12.23 1.93
C ARG A 153 12.84 11.89 1.09
N LEU A 154 12.79 12.25 -0.19
CA LEU A 154 13.94 12.13 -1.09
C LEU A 154 14.92 13.28 -0.81
N GLU A 155 16.16 12.92 -0.59
CA GLU A 155 17.30 13.81 -0.43
C GLU A 155 18.30 13.58 -1.57
N ASP A 156 18.70 14.64 -2.25
CA ASP A 156 19.65 14.61 -3.35
C ASP A 156 20.79 15.61 -3.10
N PRO A 157 21.67 15.33 -2.10
CA PRO A 157 22.70 16.27 -1.69
C PRO A 157 23.75 16.55 -2.76
N ASP A 158 23.99 15.59 -3.64
CA ASP A 158 24.98 15.70 -4.71
C ASP A 158 24.35 16.14 -6.04
N ASN A 159 23.06 16.52 -6.01
CA ASN A 159 22.27 17.00 -7.16
C ASN A 159 22.31 16.03 -8.37
N LEU A 160 22.30 14.73 -8.11
CA LEU A 160 22.37 13.69 -9.13
C LEU A 160 21.08 13.59 -9.98
N LEU A 161 19.92 13.80 -9.35
CA LEU A 161 18.61 13.80 -9.99
C LEU A 161 18.03 15.20 -10.15
N GLY A 162 18.55 16.19 -9.41
CA GLY A 162 18.01 17.55 -9.38
C GLY A 162 16.62 17.65 -8.74
N LYS A 163 16.26 16.70 -7.85
CA LYS A 163 14.93 16.63 -7.24
C LYS A 163 15.05 16.24 -5.77
N SER A 164 14.17 16.81 -4.95
CA SER A 164 14.01 16.46 -3.54
C SER A 164 12.55 16.64 -3.12
N GLY A 165 12.20 16.09 -1.95
CA GLY A 165 10.85 16.25 -1.38
C GLY A 165 10.18 14.91 -1.09
N VAL A 166 8.88 14.95 -0.74
CA VAL A 166 8.12 13.74 -0.47
C VAL A 166 7.90 12.96 -1.75
N THR A 167 8.34 11.72 -1.72
CA THR A 167 8.34 10.81 -2.86
C THR A 167 7.68 9.50 -2.46
N VAL A 168 7.06 8.82 -3.40
CA VAL A 168 6.50 7.48 -3.22
C VAL A 168 7.18 6.52 -4.18
N ALA A 169 7.74 5.44 -3.64
CA ALA A 169 8.24 4.32 -4.42
C ALA A 169 7.25 3.16 -4.39
N LEU A 170 7.19 2.43 -5.48
CA LEU A 170 6.49 1.14 -5.57
C LEU A 170 7.51 0.02 -5.38
N VAL A 171 7.33 -0.78 -4.34
CA VAL A 171 8.24 -1.86 -3.99
C VAL A 171 7.46 -3.17 -3.87
N GLU A 172 7.95 -4.22 -4.50
CA GLU A 172 7.34 -5.55 -4.38
C GLU A 172 7.83 -6.25 -3.11
N ARG A 173 6.98 -7.13 -2.56
CA ARG A 173 7.18 -7.79 -1.26
C ARG A 173 8.55 -8.44 -1.07
N ASN A 174 9.07 -9.08 -2.09
CA ASN A 174 10.30 -9.87 -2.00
C ASN A 174 11.57 -9.04 -2.29
N HIS A 175 11.48 -7.72 -2.26
CA HIS A 175 12.63 -6.86 -2.48
C HIS A 175 13.72 -7.14 -1.44
N PRO A 176 14.99 -7.34 -1.85
CA PRO A 176 16.09 -7.58 -0.93
C PRO A 176 16.24 -6.44 0.10
N GLY A 177 16.33 -6.80 1.39
CA GLY A 177 16.44 -5.84 2.49
C GLY A 177 15.11 -5.30 3.00
N LEU A 178 13.98 -5.61 2.37
CA LEU A 178 12.65 -5.27 2.85
C LEU A 178 12.14 -6.33 3.85
N ILE A 179 11.62 -5.88 4.98
CA ILE A 179 11.03 -6.72 6.02
C ILE A 179 9.60 -6.28 6.29
N GLN A 180 8.64 -7.17 5.98
CA GLN A 180 7.24 -7.02 6.34
C GLN A 180 6.91 -8.05 7.41
N ASN A 181 6.75 -7.60 8.63
CA ASN A 181 6.35 -8.51 9.71
C ASN A 181 5.66 -7.74 10.83
N THR A 182 5.57 -8.35 11.99
CA THR A 182 4.93 -7.83 13.19
C THR A 182 3.63 -7.12 12.87
N HIS A 183 2.58 -7.68 13.30
CA HIS A 183 1.28 -7.07 13.12
C HIS A 183 0.82 -6.40 14.37
N HIS A 184 -0.02 -5.42 14.18
CA HIS A 184 -0.75 -4.74 15.21
C HIS A 184 -2.23 -5.15 15.13
N ASN A 185 -2.92 -5.01 16.23
CA ASN A 185 -4.37 -5.15 16.28
C ASN A 185 -5.01 -3.85 16.77
N PRO A 186 -5.05 -2.79 15.93
CA PRO A 186 -5.57 -1.49 16.34
C PRO A 186 -7.02 -1.60 16.78
N MET A 187 -7.31 -1.14 18.00
CA MET A 187 -8.65 -1.17 18.62
C MET A 187 -9.33 -2.56 18.61
N ASN A 188 -8.54 -3.62 18.50
CA ASN A 188 -9.04 -4.99 18.40
C ASN A 188 -9.97 -5.22 17.18
N ALA A 189 -9.70 -4.52 16.08
CA ALA A 189 -10.61 -4.50 14.93
C ALA A 189 -10.39 -5.66 13.93
N GLY A 190 -9.38 -6.51 14.14
CA GLY A 190 -9.22 -7.79 13.43
C GLY A 190 -8.86 -7.70 11.93
N PHE A 191 -8.35 -6.56 11.43
CA PHE A 191 -7.85 -6.45 10.06
C PHE A 191 -6.32 -6.54 10.00
N PRO A 192 -5.73 -6.99 8.89
CA PRO A 192 -4.28 -7.04 8.73
C PRO A 192 -3.65 -5.66 8.84
N ASN A 193 -2.75 -5.50 9.81
CA ASN A 193 -2.04 -4.25 10.06
C ASN A 193 -0.64 -4.59 10.60
N GLY A 194 0.40 -3.92 10.13
CA GLY A 194 1.74 -4.30 10.52
C GLY A 194 2.82 -3.27 10.26
N THR A 195 4.06 -3.76 10.25
CA THR A 195 5.26 -2.95 10.05
C THR A 195 5.88 -3.21 8.67
N ILE A 196 6.56 -2.18 8.15
CA ILE A 196 7.46 -2.29 7.00
C ILE A 196 8.78 -1.65 7.41
N LYS A 197 9.87 -2.41 7.36
CA LYS A 197 11.20 -1.95 7.76
C LYS A 197 12.24 -2.40 6.76
N GLY A 198 13.37 -1.72 6.76
CA GLY A 198 14.54 -2.16 6.03
C GLY A 198 15.41 -1.03 5.53
N GLU A 199 16.61 -1.43 5.11
CA GLU A 199 17.52 -0.58 4.37
C GLU A 199 17.82 -1.29 3.03
N PHE A 200 17.53 -0.63 1.93
CA PHE A 200 17.70 -1.19 0.61
C PHE A 200 17.83 -0.10 -0.46
N TYR A 201 18.13 -0.53 -1.70
CA TYR A 201 18.28 0.36 -2.84
C TYR A 201 17.17 0.12 -3.83
N ILE A 202 16.66 1.21 -4.40
CA ILE A 202 15.69 1.21 -5.50
C ILE A 202 16.21 2.08 -6.66
N ASP A 203 15.79 1.76 -7.89
CA ASP A 203 16.12 2.51 -9.11
C ASP A 203 15.32 3.81 -9.20
#